data_87f9b30f90c1babd3d5cf66ab7587495
#
_entry.id   87f9b30f90c1babd3d5cf66ab7587495
#
_cell.length_a   1.000
_cell.length_b   1.000
_cell.length_c   1.000
_cell.angle_alpha   90.00
_cell.angle_beta   90.00
_cell.angle_gamma   90.00
#
_symmetry.space_group_name_H-M   'P 1'
#
loop_
_entity.id
_entity.type
_entity.pdbx_description
1 polymer ?
#
loop_
_entity_poly.entity_id
_entity_poly.type
_entity_poly.pdbx_seq_one_letter_code
_entity_poly.pdbx_strand_id
1 'polypeptide(L)'
;VLGRAAGADPSFFYMPALFVPTKSEQLAGSQATQAGNVFSINLFENYAHQFGVSNKAGMPAIVKSNTSANLAVNTPTQSDFDYFVTYYDDTVFDNVAVTPAGVLSYTVKPSAKVTAKTFMNIVFKKKQ
;
A
#
# COMPACT_ATOMS: atom_id res chain seq x y z
N VAL A 1 -21.10 -2.69 -14.26
CA VAL A 1 -20.71 -2.51 -14.30
C VAL A 1 -20.64 -2.04 -13.96
N LEU A 2 -20.76 -1.72 -13.91
CA LEU A 2 -20.43 -1.30 -13.83
C LEU A 2 -20.06 -1.07 -13.94
N GLY A 3 -19.90 -0.94 -14.02
CA GLY A 3 -19.28 -0.72 -14.40
C GLY A 3 -19.02 -0.51 -14.61
N ARG A 4 -19.12 -0.58 -14.99
CA ARG A 4 -18.71 -0.23 -15.61
C ARG A 4 -18.94 0.36 -16.34
N ALA A 5 -18.96 0.98 -16.33
CA ALA A 5 -19.09 1.56 -16.88
C ALA A 5 -18.79 1.76 -17.58
N ALA A 6 -19.42 2.11 -17.71
CA ALA A 6 -19.02 2.27 -18.56
C ALA A 6 -18.09 2.19 -18.91
N GLY A 7 -18.65 1.60 -19.25
CA GLY A 7 -17.67 1.15 -19.84
C GLY A 7 -16.39 1.40 -19.33
N ALA A 8 -16.27 2.11 -18.75
CA ALA A 8 -14.97 2.35 -18.32
C ALA A 8 -14.75 1.70 -17.03
N ASP A 9 -14.56 0.49 -17.13
CA ASP A 9 -14.01 -0.24 -16.05
C ASP A 9 -12.66 0.35 -15.71
N PRO A 10 -12.50 1.00 -14.58
CA PRO A 10 -11.20 1.56 -14.25
C PRO A 10 -10.19 0.44 -14.10
N SER A 11 -9.18 0.46 -14.94
CA SER A 11 -8.13 -0.52 -14.90
C SER A 11 -7.07 -0.20 -13.84
N PHE A 12 -7.19 0.92 -13.17
CA PHE A 12 -6.24 1.32 -12.13
C PHE A 12 -6.94 2.09 -11.01
N PHE A 13 -6.29 2.14 -9.85
CA PHE A 13 -6.78 2.92 -8.71
C PHE A 13 -5.61 3.30 -7.81
N TYR A 14 -5.80 4.35 -7.05
CA TYR A 14 -4.82 4.77 -6.07
C TYR A 14 -4.93 3.91 -4.81
N MET A 15 -3.78 3.59 -4.25
CA MET A 15 -3.74 2.90 -2.97
C MET A 15 -4.38 3.80 -1.91
N PRO A 16 -5.30 3.27 -1.09
CA PRO A 16 -5.79 4.04 0.05
C PRO A 16 -4.67 4.37 1.01
N ALA A 17 -4.96 5.17 2.03
CA ALA A 17 -3.98 5.66 2.97
C ALA A 17 -2.94 4.60 3.33
N LEU A 18 -1.68 4.93 3.09
CA LEU A 18 -0.56 4.04 3.35
C LEU A 18 0.42 4.75 4.29
N PHE A 19 0.68 4.15 5.45
CA PHE A 19 1.69 4.65 6.34
C PHE A 19 3.06 4.18 5.87
N VAL A 20 3.98 5.13 5.65
CA VAL A 20 5.33 4.86 5.17
C VAL A 20 6.31 5.19 6.28
N PRO A 21 6.81 4.20 7.04
CA PRO A 21 7.70 4.46 8.16
C PRO A 21 9.03 5.08 7.70
N THR A 22 9.55 5.98 8.52
CA THR A 22 10.89 6.57 8.32
C THR A 22 11.84 6.21 9.44
N LYS A 23 11.37 5.56 10.49
CA LYS A 23 12.16 5.16 11.65
C LYS A 23 11.74 3.79 12.14
N SER A 24 12.67 3.07 12.77
CA SER A 24 12.39 1.72 13.31
C SER A 24 11.24 1.72 14.31
N GLU A 25 11.11 2.77 15.12
CA GLU A 25 10.07 2.86 16.14
C GLU A 25 8.67 2.90 15.54
N GLN A 26 8.55 3.25 14.27
CA GLN A 26 7.26 3.35 13.59
C GLN A 26 6.79 2.03 12.99
N LEU A 27 7.58 0.97 13.10
CA LEU A 27 7.21 -0.32 12.52
C LEU A 27 6.10 -1.03 13.28
N ALA A 28 6.03 -0.83 14.59
CA ALA A 28 5.01 -1.47 15.40
C ALA A 28 3.62 -1.03 14.95
N GLY A 29 2.74 -1.98 14.66
CA GLY A 29 1.39 -1.69 14.20
C GLY A 29 1.31 -1.26 12.74
N SER A 30 2.40 -1.33 11.98
CA SER A 30 2.41 -1.03 10.56
C SER A 30 2.47 -2.30 9.73
N GLN A 31 2.33 -2.16 8.41
CA GLN A 31 2.50 -3.27 7.47
C GLN A 31 3.94 -3.38 6.98
N ALA A 32 4.84 -2.57 7.51
CA ALA A 32 6.22 -2.50 7.06
C ALA A 32 7.15 -3.38 7.88
N THR A 33 8.24 -3.80 7.26
CA THR A 33 9.34 -4.49 7.92
C THR A 33 10.64 -3.77 7.60
N GLN A 34 11.69 -4.05 8.38
CA GLN A 34 12.99 -3.45 8.17
C GLN A 34 14.07 -4.51 8.27
N ALA A 35 14.99 -4.48 7.30
CA ALA A 35 16.18 -5.33 7.28
C ALA A 35 17.38 -4.43 7.07
N GLY A 36 18.23 -4.27 8.08
CA GLY A 36 19.30 -3.28 8.05
C GLY A 36 18.69 -1.89 7.96
N ASN A 37 19.05 -1.14 6.93
CA ASN A 37 18.49 0.19 6.69
C ASN A 37 17.40 0.20 5.60
N VAL A 38 16.98 -0.98 5.13
CA VAL A 38 15.98 -1.10 4.08
C VAL A 38 14.61 -1.39 4.70
N PHE A 39 13.65 -0.53 4.41
CA PHE A 39 12.25 -0.75 4.78
C PHE A 39 11.52 -1.41 3.62
N SER A 40 10.58 -2.31 3.93
CA SER A 40 9.78 -3.00 2.92
C SER A 40 8.32 -3.02 3.33
N ILE A 41 7.44 -2.83 2.36
CA ILE A 41 5.99 -2.88 2.56
C ILE A 41 5.38 -3.76 1.48
N ASN A 42 4.63 -4.78 1.88
CA ASN A 42 3.85 -5.55 0.93
C ASN A 42 2.57 -4.77 0.62
N LEU A 43 2.56 -4.13 -0.54
CA LEU A 43 1.47 -3.24 -0.93
C LEU A 43 0.15 -4.00 -1.09
N PHE A 44 0.20 -5.19 -1.66
CA PHE A 44 -1.03 -5.96 -1.84
C PHE A 44 -1.62 -6.40 -0.50
N GLU A 45 -0.79 -6.84 0.45
CA GLU A 45 -1.28 -7.19 1.79
C GLU A 45 -1.94 -6.00 2.49
N ASN A 46 -1.34 -4.82 2.32
CA ASN A 46 -1.89 -3.60 2.89
C ASN A 46 -3.25 -3.29 2.29
N TYR A 47 -3.37 -3.38 0.96
CA TYR A 47 -4.63 -3.23 0.26
C TYR A 47 -5.66 -4.28 0.74
N ALA A 48 -5.24 -5.54 0.79
CA ALA A 48 -6.12 -6.63 1.19
C ALA A 48 -6.68 -6.42 2.60
N HIS A 49 -5.84 -5.95 3.52
CA HIS A 49 -6.30 -5.64 4.88
C HIS A 49 -7.31 -4.49 4.88
N GLN A 50 -7.00 -3.42 4.16
CA GLN A 50 -7.87 -2.23 4.15
C GLN A 50 -9.23 -2.48 3.51
N PHE A 51 -9.30 -3.42 2.58
CA PHE A 51 -10.55 -3.75 1.92
C PHE A 51 -11.22 -5.02 2.47
N GLY A 52 -10.75 -5.50 3.61
CA GLY A 52 -11.40 -6.61 4.29
C GLY A 52 -11.16 -7.98 3.65
N VAL A 53 -10.20 -8.07 2.73
CA VAL A 53 -9.86 -9.34 2.09
C VAL A 53 -9.10 -10.25 3.07
N SER A 54 -8.26 -9.65 3.91
CA SER A 54 -7.52 -10.40 4.93
C SER A 54 -7.25 -9.51 6.13
N ASN A 55 -6.94 -10.13 7.26
CA ASN A 55 -6.52 -9.42 8.46
C ASN A 55 -5.06 -9.72 8.73
N LYS A 56 -4.32 -8.72 9.15
CA LYS A 56 -2.94 -8.90 9.56
C LYS A 56 -2.82 -8.72 11.07
N ALA A 57 -2.12 -9.61 11.71
CA ALA A 57 -1.90 -9.55 13.15
C ALA A 57 -1.21 -8.23 13.52
N GLY A 58 -1.66 -7.61 14.60
CA GLY A 58 -1.11 -6.35 15.07
C GLY A 58 -1.73 -5.10 14.44
N MET A 59 -2.60 -5.27 13.45
CA MET A 59 -3.30 -4.15 12.82
C MET A 59 -4.72 -4.03 13.39
N PRO A 60 -5.25 -2.80 13.48
CA PRO A 60 -6.64 -2.62 13.90
C PRO A 60 -7.60 -3.35 12.96
N ALA A 61 -8.64 -3.96 13.52
CA ALA A 61 -9.67 -4.58 12.72
C ALA A 61 -10.53 -3.51 12.03
N ILE A 62 -11.11 -3.89 10.89
CA ILE A 62 -12.03 -3.00 10.18
C ILE A 62 -13.29 -2.81 11.03
N VAL A 63 -13.71 -1.55 11.14
CA VAL A 63 -14.94 -1.19 11.85
C VAL A 63 -16.08 -1.15 10.82
N LYS A 64 -17.16 -1.83 11.11
CA LYS A 64 -18.29 -1.99 10.19
C LYS A 64 -19.55 -1.42 10.78
N SER A 65 -20.41 -0.88 9.93
CA SER A 65 -21.75 -0.47 10.33
C SER A 65 -22.68 -1.65 10.60
N ASN A 66 -22.38 -2.81 10.02
CA ASN A 66 -23.11 -4.04 10.19
C ASN A 66 -22.10 -5.18 10.20
N THR A 67 -22.14 -6.01 11.25
CA THR A 67 -21.16 -7.09 11.43
C THR A 67 -21.17 -8.13 10.32
N SER A 68 -22.32 -8.29 9.63
CA SER A 68 -22.41 -9.22 8.51
C SER A 68 -22.01 -8.61 7.18
N ALA A 69 -21.73 -7.32 7.13
CA ALA A 69 -21.32 -6.66 5.89
C ALA A 69 -19.93 -7.14 5.46
N ASN A 70 -19.75 -7.26 4.16
CA ASN A 70 -18.49 -7.68 3.58
C ASN A 70 -18.08 -6.68 2.50
N LEU A 71 -16.92 -6.05 2.70
CA LEU A 71 -16.41 -5.04 1.79
C LEU A 71 -15.91 -5.67 0.49
N ALA A 72 -15.24 -6.82 0.58
CA ALA A 72 -14.66 -7.47 -0.59
C ALA A 72 -15.67 -8.45 -1.17
N VAL A 73 -16.14 -8.16 -2.38
CA VAL A 73 -17.09 -9.04 -3.10
C VAL A 73 -16.33 -10.01 -3.98
N ASN A 74 -15.38 -9.50 -4.78
CA ASN A 74 -14.48 -10.32 -5.58
C ASN A 74 -13.08 -10.17 -5.02
N THR A 75 -12.43 -11.28 -4.73
CA THR A 75 -11.12 -11.26 -4.10
C THR A 75 -10.03 -11.27 -5.18
N PRO A 76 -9.41 -10.12 -5.48
CA PRO A 76 -8.29 -10.11 -6.40
C PRO A 76 -7.07 -10.77 -5.76
N THR A 77 -6.12 -11.16 -6.59
CA THR A 77 -4.86 -11.72 -6.12
C THR A 77 -3.71 -10.76 -6.43
N GLN A 78 -2.60 -10.96 -5.75
CA GLN A 78 -1.41 -10.15 -5.92
C GLN A 78 -0.96 -10.05 -7.38
N SER A 79 -1.05 -11.14 -8.12
CA SER A 79 -0.61 -11.20 -9.51
C SER A 79 -1.59 -10.55 -10.50
N ASP A 80 -2.74 -10.09 -10.02
CA ASP A 80 -3.70 -9.40 -10.89
C ASP A 80 -3.29 -7.96 -11.22
N PHE A 81 -2.28 -7.43 -10.54
CA PHE A 81 -1.92 -6.02 -10.63
C PHE A 81 -0.47 -5.79 -11.03
N ASP A 82 -0.24 -4.68 -11.70
CA ASP A 82 1.05 -4.01 -11.76
C ASP A 82 1.03 -2.87 -10.74
N TYR A 83 2.17 -2.58 -10.13
CA TYR A 83 2.27 -1.65 -9.02
C TYR A 83 3.21 -0.51 -9.38
N PHE A 84 2.80 0.72 -9.07
CA PHE A 84 3.55 1.92 -9.43
C PHE A 84 3.69 2.84 -8.23
N VAL A 85 4.88 3.42 -8.08
CA VAL A 85 5.09 4.57 -7.20
C VAL A 85 5.17 5.79 -8.12
N THR A 86 4.12 6.60 -8.15
CA THR A 86 4.04 7.73 -9.07
C THR A 86 4.58 9.01 -8.48
N TYR A 87 4.76 9.05 -7.17
CA TYR A 87 5.39 10.16 -6.46
C TYR A 87 6.00 9.66 -5.16
N TYR A 88 7.14 10.20 -4.81
CA TYR A 88 7.71 10.06 -3.47
C TYR A 88 8.57 11.29 -3.15
N ASP A 89 8.73 11.55 -1.85
CA ASP A 89 9.56 12.66 -1.38
C ASP A 89 11.03 12.26 -1.48
N ASP A 90 11.70 12.70 -2.52
CA ASP A 90 13.09 12.32 -2.79
C ASP A 90 14.10 13.03 -1.88
N THR A 91 13.65 13.93 -1.03
CA THR A 91 14.50 14.50 0.02
C THR A 91 14.56 13.60 1.25
N VAL A 92 13.65 12.64 1.36
CA VAL A 92 13.55 11.71 2.49
C VAL A 92 13.88 10.29 2.07
N PHE A 93 13.29 9.81 0.97
CA PHE A 93 13.40 8.43 0.54
C PHE A 93 14.44 8.26 -0.56
N ASP A 94 15.16 7.16 -0.50
CA ASP A 94 16.16 6.79 -1.47
C ASP A 94 16.00 5.32 -1.83
N ASN A 95 16.57 4.91 -2.96
CA ASN A 95 16.54 3.52 -3.43
C ASN A 95 15.11 2.97 -3.47
N VAL A 96 14.15 3.79 -3.91
CA VAL A 96 12.74 3.40 -3.98
C VAL A 96 12.56 2.43 -5.14
N ALA A 97 11.99 1.26 -4.84
CA ALA A 97 11.75 0.23 -5.84
C ALA A 97 10.52 -0.58 -5.46
N VAL A 98 9.86 -1.17 -6.45
CA VAL A 98 8.74 -2.06 -6.21
C VAL A 98 8.92 -3.31 -7.09
N THR A 99 8.69 -4.48 -6.50
CA THR A 99 8.82 -5.75 -7.22
C THR A 99 7.55 -6.08 -7.98
N PRO A 100 7.61 -7.01 -8.95
CA PRO A 100 6.39 -7.49 -9.61
C PRO A 100 5.38 -8.09 -8.65
N ALA A 101 5.84 -8.56 -7.50
CA ALA A 101 4.97 -9.11 -6.46
C ALA A 101 4.30 -8.02 -5.62
N GLY A 102 4.59 -6.75 -5.87
CA GLY A 102 3.98 -5.64 -5.13
C GLY A 102 4.65 -5.34 -3.80
N VAL A 103 5.94 -5.66 -3.66
CA VAL A 103 6.71 -5.32 -2.46
C VAL A 103 7.50 -4.05 -2.72
N LEU A 104 7.13 -2.99 -2.02
CA LEU A 104 7.85 -1.71 -2.05
C LEU A 104 9.03 -1.79 -1.09
N SER A 105 10.18 -1.28 -1.53
CA SER A 105 11.34 -1.14 -0.64
C SER A 105 11.96 0.24 -0.83
N TYR A 106 12.59 0.74 0.24
CA TYR A 106 13.22 2.04 0.23
C TYR A 106 14.17 2.18 1.41
N THR A 107 15.05 3.17 1.32
CA THR A 107 15.87 3.60 2.46
C THR A 107 15.53 5.05 2.78
N VAL A 108 15.89 5.48 3.98
CA VAL A 108 15.64 6.84 4.43
C VAL A 108 16.98 7.56 4.51
N LYS A 109 17.06 8.74 3.90
CA LYS A 109 18.29 9.53 3.91
C LYS A 109 18.66 9.94 5.33
N PRO A 110 19.95 9.89 5.71
CA PRO A 110 20.36 10.25 7.08
C PRO A 110 19.99 11.68 7.48
N SER A 111 19.93 12.59 6.50
CA SER A 111 19.61 14.00 6.74
C SER A 111 18.13 14.32 6.54
N ALA A 112 17.29 13.30 6.39
CA ALA A 112 15.88 13.50 6.07
C ALA A 112 15.15 14.25 7.17
N LYS A 113 14.26 15.16 6.74
CA LYS A 113 13.33 15.84 7.64
C LYS A 113 11.92 15.52 7.18
N VAL A 114 11.16 14.88 8.06
CA VAL A 114 9.77 14.52 7.76
C VAL A 114 8.91 15.78 7.83
N THR A 115 8.15 16.01 6.77
CA THR A 115 7.22 17.15 6.67
C THR A 115 5.88 16.63 6.13
N ALA A 116 4.94 17.56 5.91
CA ALA A 116 3.66 17.21 5.30
C ALA A 116 3.81 16.70 3.86
N LYS A 117 4.98 16.92 3.23
CA LYS A 117 5.27 16.41 1.88
C LYS A 117 5.91 15.03 1.88
N THR A 118 6.14 14.46 3.04
CA THR A 118 6.79 13.14 3.18
C THR A 118 5.74 12.05 3.02
N PHE A 119 5.43 11.72 1.77
CA PHE A 119 4.49 10.65 1.47
C PHE A 119 4.85 10.01 0.14
N MET A 120 4.19 8.92 -0.18
CA MET A 120 4.29 8.26 -1.48
C MET A 120 2.91 8.12 -2.10
N ASN A 121 2.85 8.24 -3.41
CA ASN A 121 1.62 8.02 -4.15
C ASN A 121 1.74 6.69 -4.89
N ILE A 122 0.86 5.76 -4.55
CA ILE A 122 0.91 4.38 -5.05
C ILE A 122 -0.31 4.14 -5.93
N VAL A 123 -0.09 3.55 -7.09
CA VAL A 123 -1.16 3.19 -8.02
C VAL A 123 -1.07 1.72 -8.36
N PHE A 124 -2.19 1.03 -8.25
CA PHE A 124 -2.34 -0.35 -8.72
C PHE A 124 -3.03 -0.29 -10.07
N LYS A 125 -2.47 -0.98 -11.05
CA LYS A 125 -3.11 -1.12 -12.36
C LYS A 125 -3.40 -2.58 -12.61
N LYS A 126 -4.65 -2.90 -12.93
CA LYS A 126 -5.04 -4.26 -13.24
C LYS A 126 -4.37 -4.69 -14.54
N LYS A 127 -3.80 -5.89 -14.55
CA LYS A 127 -3.19 -6.45 -15.76
C LYS A 127 -4.24 -6.73 -16.82
N GLN A 128 -3.85 -6.52 -18.06
CA GLN A 128 -4.71 -6.78 -19.20
C GLN A 128 -4.76 -8.28 -19.52
#